data_9fc6f417288cd9c31d8ea606ded97e35
#
_entry.id   9fc6f417288cd9c31d8ea606ded97e35
#
_cell.length_a   1.000
_cell.length_b   1.000
_cell.length_c   1.000
_cell.angle_alpha   90.00
_cell.angle_beta   90.00
_cell.angle_gamma   90.00
#
_symmetry.space_group_name_H-M   'P 1'
#
loop_
_entity.id
_entity.type
_entity.pdbx_description
1 polymer ?
#
loop_
_entity_poly.entity_id
_entity_poly.type
_entity_poly.pdbx_seq_one_letter_code
_entity_poly.pdbx_strand_id
1 'polypeptide(L)'
;MRAQRWWGWPLVPIYAAGLVTRDGLRRMGWLRVRRLEWPVISVGSLSAGGAGKTPVVIALAELLQGLGWDVDVLSRGYGRMGCGVERVDLDAADAARRFGDEPVMIARRAEVAVWVGAERFAAGVAAEGAASDRLQLAEEGPGLKPLDSMCIIQGAEAPCSLRKVKLGDLSAVSDVVPSSGEFQGMPDVGRRVHLLDDGFQHWGLARAVDVVLVTEEDFEEALLPAGNRRERLAALGRADVVVLREEERERVEARVRGLMRAGAAVWSVRRELRFVEGCAGGRPLAFCAIARPEGFWAMLKDAGCRLAEIVAFGDHHAYAMVDIVRMVAMAKECGATGFITTEKDAVKLTDAMMERLREVGPVCVAGLTARFVDEADVVRELEERLR
;
A
#
# COMPACT_ATOMS: atom_id res chain seq x y z
N MET A 1 21.50 8.43 7.69
CA MET A 1 21.00 9.70 7.08
C MET A 1 21.08 9.58 5.58
N ARG A 2 19.93 9.66 4.86
CA ARG A 2 19.98 9.73 3.39
C ARG A 2 20.64 11.03 2.98
N ALA A 3 21.52 10.99 1.96
CA ALA A 3 22.12 12.19 1.42
C ALA A 3 21.01 13.11 0.88
N GLN A 4 20.78 14.23 1.54
CA GLN A 4 19.85 15.25 1.05
C GLN A 4 20.35 15.73 -0.31
N ARG A 5 19.45 15.88 -1.26
CA ARG A 5 19.78 16.30 -2.63
C ARG A 5 20.05 17.81 -2.63
N TRP A 6 21.30 18.21 -2.50
CA TRP A 6 21.69 19.62 -2.41
C TRP A 6 21.11 20.50 -3.54
N TRP A 7 20.98 19.96 -4.76
CA TRP A 7 20.39 20.65 -5.89
C TRP A 7 18.87 20.92 -5.75
N GLY A 8 18.20 20.19 -4.88
CA GLY A 8 16.76 20.33 -4.63
C GLY A 8 16.41 21.48 -3.70
N TRP A 9 17.33 21.98 -2.88
CA TRP A 9 17.06 23.00 -1.88
C TRP A 9 16.44 24.28 -2.44
N PRO A 10 16.90 24.84 -3.58
CA PRO A 10 16.28 26.05 -4.16
C PRO A 10 14.82 25.86 -4.56
N LEU A 11 14.39 24.61 -4.81
CA LEU A 11 13.02 24.28 -5.24
C LEU A 11 12.07 23.97 -4.06
N VAL A 12 12.60 23.75 -2.87
CA VAL A 12 11.79 23.46 -1.66
C VAL A 12 10.77 24.57 -1.36
N PRO A 13 11.09 25.89 -1.42
CA PRO A 13 10.11 26.93 -1.19
C PRO A 13 8.94 26.90 -2.19
N ILE A 14 9.23 26.59 -3.46
CA ILE A 14 8.23 26.48 -4.52
C ILE A 14 7.28 25.30 -4.23
N TYR A 15 7.84 24.15 -3.89
CA TYR A 15 7.09 22.96 -3.49
C TYR A 15 6.22 23.23 -2.25
N ALA A 16 6.81 23.88 -1.23
CA ALA A 16 6.09 24.25 -0.01
C ALA A 16 4.95 25.22 -0.28
N ALA A 17 5.14 26.21 -1.17
CA ALA A 17 4.09 27.13 -1.60
C ALA A 17 2.96 26.39 -2.32
N GLY A 18 3.28 25.42 -3.18
CA GLY A 18 2.30 24.53 -3.82
C GLY A 18 1.45 23.77 -2.82
N LEU A 19 2.06 23.20 -1.76
CA LEU A 19 1.33 22.54 -0.68
C LEU A 19 0.37 23.50 0.04
N VAL A 20 0.82 24.73 0.37
CA VAL A 20 -0.01 25.74 1.03
C VAL A 20 -1.20 26.15 0.15
N THR A 21 -0.94 26.39 -1.15
CA THR A 21 -1.99 26.73 -2.11
C THR A 21 -3.02 25.62 -2.23
N ARG A 22 -2.58 24.38 -2.36
CA ARG A 22 -3.46 23.21 -2.39
C ARG A 22 -4.33 23.13 -1.13
N ASP A 23 -3.71 23.30 0.04
CA ASP A 23 -4.41 23.27 1.33
C ASP A 23 -5.43 24.42 1.43
N GLY A 24 -5.09 25.61 0.90
CA GLY A 24 -5.99 26.76 0.81
C GLY A 24 -7.19 26.49 -0.09
N LEU A 25 -6.98 26.01 -1.31
CA LEU A 25 -8.04 25.66 -2.26
C LEU A 25 -9.01 24.62 -1.69
N ARG A 26 -8.48 23.64 -0.93
CA ARG A 26 -9.32 22.67 -0.25
C ARG A 26 -10.21 23.31 0.82
N ARG A 27 -9.63 24.16 1.68
CA ARG A 27 -10.40 24.87 2.74
C ARG A 27 -11.51 25.74 2.16
N MET A 28 -11.29 26.30 0.96
CA MET A 28 -12.29 27.07 0.23
C MET A 28 -13.33 26.20 -0.50
N GLY A 29 -13.23 24.86 -0.42
CA GLY A 29 -14.17 23.94 -1.08
C GLY A 29 -14.00 23.83 -2.61
N TRP A 30 -12.93 24.37 -3.18
CA TRP A 30 -12.70 24.34 -4.63
C TRP A 30 -12.26 22.96 -5.15
N LEU A 31 -11.75 22.12 -4.27
CA LEU A 31 -11.41 20.74 -4.62
C LEU A 31 -12.58 19.81 -4.30
N ARG A 32 -13.14 19.21 -5.33
CA ARG A 32 -14.25 18.26 -5.18
C ARG A 32 -13.76 17.01 -4.46
N VAL A 33 -14.48 16.60 -3.43
CA VAL A 33 -14.27 15.35 -2.70
C VAL A 33 -15.41 14.41 -3.08
N ARG A 34 -15.10 13.26 -3.64
CA ARG A 34 -16.06 12.20 -3.96
C ARG A 34 -16.22 11.27 -2.76
N ARG A 35 -17.37 10.69 -2.60
CA ARG A 35 -17.67 9.73 -1.53
C ARG A 35 -18.07 8.40 -2.16
N LEU A 36 -17.52 7.31 -1.63
CA LEU A 36 -17.94 5.94 -1.88
C LEU A 36 -19.08 5.55 -0.94
N GLU A 37 -19.79 4.49 -1.24
CA GLU A 37 -20.87 3.96 -0.41
C GLU A 37 -20.29 3.39 0.90
N TRP A 38 -19.16 2.68 0.82
CA TRP A 38 -18.51 2.11 1.99
C TRP A 38 -17.50 3.08 2.60
N PRO A 39 -17.32 3.00 3.94
CA PRO A 39 -16.32 3.84 4.60
C PRO A 39 -14.92 3.54 4.08
N VAL A 40 -14.08 4.58 4.06
CA VAL A 40 -12.70 4.50 3.59
C VAL A 40 -11.75 4.78 4.74
N ILE A 41 -10.88 3.86 5.06
CA ILE A 41 -9.73 4.06 5.95
C ILE A 41 -8.50 4.31 5.07
N SER A 42 -7.93 5.49 5.17
CA SER A 42 -6.71 5.84 4.43
C SER A 42 -5.48 5.54 5.25
N VAL A 43 -4.55 4.79 4.70
CA VAL A 43 -3.22 4.55 5.30
C VAL A 43 -2.18 5.24 4.45
N GLY A 44 -1.39 6.13 5.06
CA GLY A 44 -0.37 6.87 4.33
C GLY A 44 0.82 7.26 5.18
N SER A 45 1.70 8.10 4.64
CA SER A 45 2.87 8.64 5.34
C SER A 45 3.21 10.04 4.89
N LEU A 46 4.02 10.76 5.66
CA LEU A 46 4.53 12.07 5.28
C LEU A 46 5.59 12.00 4.19
N SER A 47 6.38 10.94 4.18
CA SER A 47 7.52 10.76 3.27
C SER A 47 7.25 9.72 2.19
N ALA A 48 7.95 9.84 1.06
CA ALA A 48 7.97 8.85 0.01
C ALA A 48 8.89 7.68 0.39
N GLY A 49 8.39 6.46 0.28
CA GLY A 49 9.13 5.20 0.43
C GLY A 49 9.57 4.86 1.86
N GLY A 50 9.57 3.58 2.21
CA GLY A 50 10.22 3.01 3.39
C GLY A 50 9.60 3.29 4.76
N ALA A 51 8.45 3.93 4.86
CA ALA A 51 7.79 4.17 6.15
C ALA A 51 7.18 2.89 6.77
N GLY A 52 6.97 1.85 5.97
CA GLY A 52 6.33 0.60 6.42
C GLY A 52 4.80 0.61 6.28
N LYS A 53 4.26 1.35 5.30
CA LYS A 53 2.81 1.43 5.03
C LYS A 53 2.20 0.06 4.73
N THR A 54 2.79 -0.67 3.80
CA THR A 54 2.23 -1.94 3.32
C THR A 54 2.04 -2.97 4.42
N PRO A 55 3.01 -3.20 5.35
CA PRO A 55 2.77 -4.05 6.51
C PRO A 55 1.63 -3.58 7.42
N VAL A 56 1.42 -2.26 7.56
CA VAL A 56 0.30 -1.71 8.37
C VAL A 56 -1.04 -1.87 7.65
N VAL A 57 -1.09 -1.70 6.31
CA VAL A 57 -2.29 -2.00 5.51
C VAL A 57 -2.69 -3.46 5.67
N ILE A 58 -1.73 -4.38 5.58
CA ILE A 58 -1.95 -5.82 5.77
C ILE A 58 -2.48 -6.09 7.19
N ALA A 59 -1.82 -5.55 8.23
CA ALA A 59 -2.23 -5.74 9.61
C ALA A 59 -3.64 -5.21 9.89
N LEU A 60 -4.01 -4.05 9.30
CA LEU A 60 -5.37 -3.50 9.40
C LEU A 60 -6.39 -4.36 8.65
N ALA A 61 -6.03 -4.89 7.48
CA ALA A 61 -6.90 -5.79 6.73
C ALA A 61 -7.18 -7.07 7.51
N GLU A 62 -6.13 -7.73 8.02
CA GLU A 62 -6.23 -8.93 8.84
C GLU A 62 -7.06 -8.67 10.12
N LEU A 63 -6.85 -7.54 10.79
CA LEU A 63 -7.59 -7.13 11.99
C LEU A 63 -9.09 -6.95 11.69
N LEU A 64 -9.42 -6.19 10.65
CA LEU A 64 -10.81 -5.92 10.26
C LEU A 64 -11.53 -7.20 9.80
N GLN A 65 -10.86 -8.08 9.04
CA GLN A 65 -11.40 -9.39 8.68
C GLN A 65 -11.69 -10.24 9.93
N GLY A 66 -10.77 -10.24 10.92
CA GLY A 66 -10.97 -10.91 12.22
C GLY A 66 -12.19 -10.40 13.00
N LEU A 67 -12.61 -9.15 12.74
CA LEU A 67 -13.82 -8.54 13.29
C LEU A 67 -15.06 -8.75 12.42
N GLY A 68 -14.98 -9.54 11.36
CA GLY A 68 -16.08 -9.85 10.45
C GLY A 68 -16.38 -8.77 9.39
N TRP A 69 -15.43 -7.86 9.12
CA TRP A 69 -15.56 -6.91 8.03
C TRP A 69 -15.16 -7.54 6.69
N ASP A 70 -15.90 -7.23 5.63
CA ASP A 70 -15.49 -7.48 4.24
C ASP A 70 -14.59 -6.32 3.80
N VAL A 71 -13.33 -6.62 3.50
CA VAL A 71 -12.28 -5.62 3.29
C VAL A 71 -11.78 -5.66 1.85
N ASP A 72 -11.80 -4.52 1.20
CA ASP A 72 -11.10 -4.27 -0.07
C ASP A 72 -9.92 -3.34 0.13
N VAL A 73 -8.88 -3.48 -0.70
CA VAL A 73 -7.77 -2.54 -0.73
C VAL A 73 -7.75 -1.78 -2.06
N LEU A 74 -7.71 -0.46 -1.98
CA LEU A 74 -7.59 0.43 -3.13
C LEU A 74 -6.15 0.94 -3.23
N SER A 75 -5.42 0.54 -4.26
CA SER A 75 -4.02 0.94 -4.47
C SER A 75 -3.81 1.62 -5.82
N ARG A 76 -2.70 2.32 -5.96
CA ARG A 76 -2.30 2.95 -7.25
C ARG A 76 -1.75 1.95 -8.25
N GLY A 77 -1.13 0.90 -7.75
CA GLY A 77 -0.31 0.04 -8.57
C GLY A 77 0.90 0.80 -9.13
N TYR A 78 1.73 1.35 -8.24
CA TYR A 78 2.93 2.08 -8.69
C TYR A 78 3.82 1.17 -9.54
N GLY A 79 4.29 1.68 -10.69
CA GLY A 79 5.15 0.93 -11.61
C GLY A 79 4.43 -0.13 -12.47
N ARG A 80 3.09 -0.28 -12.37
CA ARG A 80 2.32 -1.20 -13.19
C ARG A 80 2.27 -0.79 -14.67
N MET A 81 2.08 -1.74 -15.56
CA MET A 81 1.93 -1.49 -17.01
C MET A 81 0.49 -1.13 -17.43
N GLY A 82 -0.52 -1.52 -16.66
CA GLY A 82 -1.93 -1.24 -16.94
C GLY A 82 -2.32 0.22 -16.65
N CYS A 83 -3.27 0.78 -17.40
CA CYS A 83 -3.75 2.16 -17.20
C CYS A 83 -5.22 2.26 -16.73
N GLY A 84 -6.00 1.18 -16.78
CA GLY A 84 -7.39 1.10 -16.32
C GLY A 84 -7.53 0.77 -14.81
N VAL A 85 -8.77 0.61 -14.37
CA VAL A 85 -9.08 -0.01 -13.07
C VAL A 85 -9.09 -1.52 -13.27
N GLU A 86 -8.32 -2.24 -12.46
CA GLU A 86 -8.23 -3.70 -12.51
C GLU A 86 -8.24 -4.27 -11.09
N ARG A 87 -8.86 -5.44 -10.92
CA ARG A 87 -8.69 -6.25 -9.72
C ARG A 87 -7.40 -7.07 -9.86
N VAL A 88 -6.62 -7.18 -8.81
CA VAL A 88 -5.42 -8.01 -8.79
C VAL A 88 -5.80 -9.46 -8.98
N ASP A 89 -5.21 -10.08 -10.00
CA ASP A 89 -5.28 -11.50 -10.28
C ASP A 89 -3.92 -12.12 -9.94
N LEU A 90 -3.91 -12.98 -8.93
CA LEU A 90 -2.68 -13.64 -8.44
C LEU A 90 -2.19 -14.74 -9.35
N ASP A 91 -3.08 -15.27 -10.22
CA ASP A 91 -2.77 -16.35 -11.17
C ASP A 91 -2.21 -15.82 -12.49
N ALA A 92 -2.24 -14.49 -12.69
CA ALA A 92 -1.66 -13.86 -13.87
C ALA A 92 -0.14 -14.09 -13.93
N ALA A 93 0.38 -14.52 -15.08
CA ALA A 93 1.77 -14.90 -15.29
C ALA A 93 2.80 -13.84 -14.84
N ASP A 94 2.47 -12.55 -15.02
CA ASP A 94 3.31 -11.40 -14.66
C ASP A 94 2.55 -10.45 -13.71
N ALA A 95 1.91 -10.99 -12.67
CA ALA A 95 1.05 -10.24 -11.76
C ALA A 95 1.72 -8.97 -11.20
N ALA A 96 2.95 -9.08 -10.70
CA ALA A 96 3.70 -7.94 -10.16
C ALA A 96 3.96 -6.84 -11.21
N ARG A 97 4.21 -7.23 -12.45
CA ARG A 97 4.43 -6.28 -13.56
C ARG A 97 3.13 -5.64 -14.02
N ARG A 98 2.04 -6.41 -14.05
CA ARG A 98 0.72 -5.94 -14.49
C ARG A 98 0.06 -5.04 -13.45
N PHE A 99 0.09 -5.43 -12.16
CA PHE A 99 -0.67 -4.76 -11.10
C PHE A 99 0.20 -3.94 -10.14
N GLY A 100 1.53 -4.15 -10.14
CA GLY A 100 2.48 -3.59 -9.19
C GLY A 100 2.85 -4.58 -8.09
N ASP A 101 4.08 -4.49 -7.59
CA ASP A 101 4.62 -5.39 -6.55
C ASP A 101 3.88 -5.26 -5.21
N GLU A 102 3.58 -4.05 -4.75
CA GLU A 102 2.89 -3.83 -3.47
C GLU A 102 1.44 -4.35 -3.47
N PRO A 103 0.58 -4.06 -4.48
CA PRO A 103 -0.76 -4.63 -4.56
C PRO A 103 -0.80 -6.15 -4.59
N VAL A 104 0.11 -6.79 -5.34
CA VAL A 104 0.21 -8.26 -5.40
C VAL A 104 0.61 -8.83 -4.05
N MET A 105 1.57 -8.20 -3.36
CA MET A 105 1.98 -8.61 -2.02
C MET A 105 0.82 -8.48 -1.01
N ILE A 106 0.07 -7.37 -1.03
CA ILE A 106 -1.10 -7.18 -0.16
C ILE A 106 -2.16 -8.26 -0.43
N ALA A 107 -2.52 -8.48 -1.70
CA ALA A 107 -3.53 -9.47 -2.09
C ALA A 107 -3.14 -10.88 -1.64
N ARG A 108 -1.88 -11.26 -1.82
CA ARG A 108 -1.35 -12.59 -1.43
C ARG A 108 -1.29 -12.77 0.08
N ARG A 109 -0.97 -11.70 0.80
CA ARG A 109 -0.69 -11.78 2.22
C ARG A 109 -1.94 -11.67 3.09
N ALA A 110 -2.81 -10.70 2.81
CA ALA A 110 -4.02 -10.44 3.55
C ALA A 110 -5.25 -11.20 3.01
N GLU A 111 -5.10 -11.90 1.87
CA GLU A 111 -6.19 -12.65 1.21
C GLU A 111 -7.44 -11.79 0.95
N VAL A 112 -7.23 -10.50 0.63
CA VAL A 112 -8.28 -9.54 0.32
C VAL A 112 -8.33 -9.20 -1.15
N ALA A 113 -9.47 -8.70 -1.63
CA ALA A 113 -9.56 -8.13 -2.95
C ALA A 113 -8.76 -6.81 -3.01
N VAL A 114 -7.85 -6.72 -3.97
CA VAL A 114 -7.06 -5.50 -4.20
C VAL A 114 -7.41 -4.94 -5.57
N TRP A 115 -7.80 -3.68 -5.59
CA TRP A 115 -8.14 -2.95 -6.80
C TRP A 115 -7.08 -1.91 -7.09
N VAL A 116 -6.55 -1.94 -8.32
CA VAL A 116 -5.52 -1.00 -8.76
C VAL A 116 -6.07 -0.02 -9.77
N GLY A 117 -5.81 1.26 -9.55
CA GLY A 117 -6.28 2.33 -10.43
C GLY A 117 -5.57 3.65 -10.16
N ALA A 118 -5.28 4.43 -11.22
CA ALA A 118 -4.75 5.78 -11.06
C ALA A 118 -5.72 6.68 -10.28
N GLU A 119 -7.03 6.52 -10.55
CA GLU A 119 -8.12 7.19 -9.85
C GLU A 119 -8.76 6.25 -8.82
N ARG A 120 -8.51 6.50 -7.53
CA ARG A 120 -8.97 5.66 -6.41
C ARG A 120 -10.48 5.58 -6.29
N PHE A 121 -11.18 6.65 -6.62
CA PHE A 121 -12.64 6.67 -6.62
C PHE A 121 -13.20 5.66 -7.63
N ALA A 122 -12.65 5.64 -8.87
CA ALA A 122 -13.07 4.67 -9.88
C ALA A 122 -12.76 3.23 -9.45
N ALA A 123 -11.63 3.01 -8.76
CA ALA A 123 -11.31 1.70 -8.19
C ALA A 123 -12.32 1.27 -7.11
N GLY A 124 -12.73 2.19 -6.22
CA GLY A 124 -13.75 1.93 -5.21
C GLY A 124 -15.11 1.62 -5.82
N VAL A 125 -15.58 2.41 -6.80
CA VAL A 125 -16.84 2.13 -7.51
C VAL A 125 -16.83 0.75 -8.18
N ALA A 126 -15.70 0.36 -8.79
CA ALA A 126 -15.57 -0.96 -9.39
C ALA A 126 -15.61 -2.08 -8.34
N ALA A 127 -15.03 -1.84 -7.14
CA ALA A 127 -15.07 -2.78 -6.03
C ALA A 127 -16.51 -2.97 -5.49
N GLU A 128 -17.22 -1.86 -5.27
CA GLU A 128 -18.63 -1.85 -4.82
C GLU A 128 -19.54 -2.55 -5.82
N GLY A 129 -19.38 -2.28 -7.13
CA GLY A 129 -20.15 -2.95 -8.19
C GLY A 129 -19.91 -4.46 -8.23
N ALA A 130 -18.65 -4.90 -8.20
CA ALA A 130 -18.31 -6.32 -8.21
C ALA A 130 -18.81 -7.08 -6.96
N ALA A 131 -18.98 -6.41 -5.85
CA ALA A 131 -19.54 -6.99 -4.65
C ALA A 131 -21.06 -7.10 -4.72
N SER A 132 -21.74 -6.12 -5.31
CA SER A 132 -23.19 -6.16 -5.55
C SER A 132 -23.57 -7.29 -6.50
N ASP A 133 -22.81 -7.47 -7.59
CA ASP A 133 -23.01 -8.58 -8.54
C ASP A 133 -22.87 -9.95 -7.84
N ARG A 134 -21.88 -10.10 -6.92
CA ARG A 134 -21.70 -11.35 -6.16
C ARG A 134 -22.89 -11.66 -5.23
N LEU A 135 -23.50 -10.65 -4.63
CA LEU A 135 -24.67 -10.83 -3.77
C LEU A 135 -25.90 -11.27 -4.58
N GLN A 136 -26.15 -10.63 -5.72
CA GLN A 136 -27.27 -11.02 -6.61
C GLN A 136 -27.14 -12.47 -7.08
N LEU A 137 -25.93 -12.89 -7.48
CA LEU A 137 -25.66 -14.28 -7.86
C LEU A 137 -25.82 -15.27 -6.71
N ALA A 138 -25.57 -14.86 -5.48
CA ALA A 138 -25.76 -15.70 -4.29
C ALA A 138 -27.24 -15.84 -3.90
N GLU A 139 -28.06 -14.81 -4.14
CA GLU A 139 -29.50 -14.82 -3.88
C GLU A 139 -30.28 -15.63 -4.93
N GLU A 140 -29.78 -15.68 -6.19
CA GLU A 140 -30.46 -16.40 -7.30
C GLU A 140 -30.29 -17.94 -7.23
N GLY A 141 -29.43 -18.49 -6.34
CA GLY A 141 -29.25 -19.94 -6.11
C GLY A 141 -28.59 -20.69 -7.27
N PRO A 142 -28.21 -21.97 -7.11
CA PRO A 142 -27.43 -22.73 -8.10
C PRO A 142 -28.29 -23.29 -9.25
N GLY A 143 -28.93 -22.42 -10.03
CA GLY A 143 -29.88 -22.83 -11.06
C GLY A 143 -29.71 -22.24 -12.45
N LEU A 144 -28.94 -21.20 -12.63
CA LEU A 144 -28.72 -20.57 -13.93
C LEU A 144 -27.24 -20.60 -14.33
N LYS A 145 -26.97 -21.21 -15.49
CA LYS A 145 -25.64 -21.16 -16.11
C LYS A 145 -25.24 -19.71 -16.29
N PRO A 146 -23.98 -19.34 -16.02
CA PRO A 146 -23.52 -17.98 -16.28
C PRO A 146 -23.69 -17.68 -17.76
N LEU A 147 -24.53 -16.73 -18.10
CA LEU A 147 -24.48 -16.07 -19.38
C LEU A 147 -23.15 -15.34 -19.43
N ASP A 148 -22.37 -15.63 -20.49
CA ASP A 148 -21.06 -15.03 -20.79
C ASP A 148 -21.09 -13.50 -20.70
N SER A 149 -20.94 -12.94 -19.50
CA SER A 149 -20.66 -11.52 -19.27
C SER A 149 -19.18 -11.19 -19.44
N MET A 150 -18.43 -12.05 -20.14
CA MET A 150 -17.00 -11.91 -20.39
C MET A 150 -16.67 -11.18 -21.70
N CYS A 151 -17.59 -10.42 -22.27
CA CYS A 151 -17.42 -9.82 -23.61
C CYS A 151 -17.63 -8.31 -23.71
N ILE A 152 -17.30 -7.49 -22.73
CA ILE A 152 -17.37 -6.02 -22.93
C ILE A 152 -16.05 -5.28 -22.63
N ILE A 153 -14.93 -5.94 -22.37
CA ILE A 153 -13.62 -5.25 -22.32
C ILE A 153 -12.54 -6.02 -23.09
N GLN A 154 -12.86 -6.61 -24.24
CA GLN A 154 -11.85 -7.01 -25.20
C GLN A 154 -12.10 -6.24 -26.50
N GLY A 155 -11.34 -5.18 -26.70
CA GLY A 155 -11.31 -4.46 -27.97
C GLY A 155 -10.65 -3.10 -27.84
N ALA A 156 -9.36 -3.07 -28.01
CA ALA A 156 -8.58 -2.07 -28.73
C ALA A 156 -7.19 -1.87 -28.09
N GLU A 157 -6.23 -2.51 -28.68
CA GLU A 157 -4.84 -2.03 -28.66
C GLU A 157 -4.83 -0.63 -29.25
N ALA A 158 -4.53 0.38 -28.43
CA ALA A 158 -4.13 1.69 -28.93
C ALA A 158 -3.11 2.28 -27.95
N PRO A 159 -2.00 2.84 -28.47
CA PRO A 159 -0.97 3.43 -27.64
C PRO A 159 -1.52 4.63 -26.86
N CYS A 160 -1.04 4.80 -25.64
CA CYS A 160 -1.41 5.84 -24.70
C CYS A 160 -1.06 7.23 -25.25
N SER A 161 -1.89 7.75 -26.17
CA SER A 161 -1.90 9.15 -26.58
C SER A 161 -3.19 9.78 -26.08
N LEU A 162 -3.05 10.84 -25.28
CA LEU A 162 -4.08 11.67 -24.72
C LEU A 162 -5.22 11.96 -25.73
N ARG A 163 -6.33 11.27 -25.64
CA ARG A 163 -7.59 11.72 -26.22
C ARG A 163 -8.37 12.49 -25.17
N LYS A 164 -8.45 13.79 -25.38
CA LYS A 164 -9.43 14.67 -24.70
C LYS A 164 -10.82 14.16 -25.04
N VAL A 165 -11.49 13.53 -24.10
CA VAL A 165 -12.93 13.31 -24.18
C VAL A 165 -13.61 14.65 -23.96
N LYS A 166 -14.39 15.11 -24.93
CA LYS A 166 -15.17 16.34 -24.84
C LYS A 166 -16.23 16.19 -23.74
N LEU A 167 -16.30 17.20 -22.91
CA LEU A 167 -17.21 17.40 -21.75
C LEU A 167 -18.65 17.65 -22.24
N GLY A 168 -19.25 16.74 -22.99
CA GLY A 168 -20.57 16.97 -23.60
C GLY A 168 -21.66 15.98 -23.24
N ASP A 169 -21.36 14.77 -22.76
CA ASP A 169 -22.36 13.70 -22.66
C ASP A 169 -22.63 13.18 -21.23
N LEU A 170 -22.40 13.98 -20.22
CA LEU A 170 -22.69 13.63 -18.81
C LEU A 170 -23.70 14.58 -18.15
N SER A 171 -24.69 15.04 -18.90
CA SER A 171 -25.74 15.94 -18.35
C SER A 171 -27.02 15.23 -17.87
N ALA A 172 -26.99 13.94 -17.62
CA ALA A 172 -28.17 13.17 -17.21
C ALA A 172 -27.99 12.39 -15.88
N VAL A 173 -27.24 12.93 -14.92
CA VAL A 173 -27.39 12.52 -13.51
C VAL A 173 -27.25 13.78 -12.67
N SER A 174 -28.33 14.57 -12.63
CA SER A 174 -28.45 15.69 -11.71
C SER A 174 -29.30 15.27 -10.52
N ASP A 175 -28.81 15.69 -9.36
CA ASP A 175 -29.56 16.07 -8.18
C ASP A 175 -30.39 15.01 -7.45
N VAL A 176 -29.72 14.23 -6.59
CA VAL A 176 -30.30 13.93 -5.28
C VAL A 176 -29.19 14.11 -4.23
N VAL A 177 -29.19 15.28 -3.60
CA VAL A 177 -28.53 15.49 -2.32
C VAL A 177 -29.55 15.05 -1.25
N PRO A 178 -29.35 13.97 -0.52
CA PRO A 178 -30.06 13.76 0.73
C PRO A 178 -29.34 14.53 1.82
N SER A 179 -30.05 15.52 2.37
CA SER A 179 -29.78 16.14 3.66
C SER A 179 -29.58 15.07 4.73
N SER A 180 -28.68 15.35 5.67
CA SER A 180 -28.45 14.68 6.96
C SER A 180 -29.68 13.86 7.44
N GLY A 181 -29.67 12.57 7.17
CA GLY A 181 -30.67 11.58 7.60
C GLY A 181 -29.94 10.40 8.23
N GLU A 182 -30.36 10.10 9.43
CA GLU A 182 -29.95 8.99 10.26
C GLU A 182 -29.89 7.67 9.48
N PHE A 183 -28.79 6.95 9.64
CA PHE A 183 -28.64 5.57 9.17
C PHE A 183 -29.56 4.66 10.00
N GLN A 184 -30.82 4.52 9.59
CA GLN A 184 -31.74 3.50 10.12
C GLN A 184 -32.00 2.44 9.05
N GLY A 185 -31.57 1.21 9.34
CA GLY A 185 -32.15 -0.02 8.77
C GLY A 185 -31.68 -0.39 7.38
N MET A 186 -30.39 -0.65 7.17
CA MET A 186 -29.98 -1.55 6.08
C MET A 186 -30.06 -3.00 6.55
N PRO A 187 -30.49 -3.96 5.68
CA PRO A 187 -30.39 -5.37 5.99
C PRO A 187 -28.90 -5.71 6.25
N ASP A 188 -28.67 -6.76 7.00
CA ASP A 188 -27.35 -7.28 7.43
C ASP A 188 -26.47 -7.69 6.23
N VAL A 189 -26.17 -6.74 5.38
CA VAL A 189 -25.14 -6.77 4.35
C VAL A 189 -23.86 -6.52 5.12
N GLY A 190 -23.07 -7.57 5.33
CA GLY A 190 -21.88 -7.60 6.17
C GLY A 190 -21.08 -6.30 6.15
N ARG A 191 -20.59 -5.87 7.30
CA ARG A 191 -19.79 -4.64 7.46
C ARG A 191 -18.70 -4.57 6.41
N ARG A 192 -18.68 -3.53 5.57
CA ARG A 192 -17.74 -3.38 4.46
C ARG A 192 -16.90 -2.14 4.62
N VAL A 193 -15.64 -2.22 4.19
CA VAL A 193 -14.70 -1.11 4.32
C VAL A 193 -13.63 -1.17 3.23
N HIS A 194 -13.27 0.00 2.70
CA HIS A 194 -12.12 0.15 1.83
C HIS A 194 -10.89 0.61 2.61
N LEU A 195 -9.77 -0.09 2.42
CA LEU A 195 -8.46 0.39 2.84
C LEU A 195 -7.78 1.09 1.66
N LEU A 196 -7.47 2.37 1.81
CA LEU A 196 -6.78 3.15 0.78
C LEU A 196 -5.27 3.14 1.04
N ASP A 197 -4.54 2.39 0.26
CA ASP A 197 -3.08 2.32 0.31
C ASP A 197 -2.44 3.59 -0.27
N ASP A 198 -1.46 4.14 0.47
CA ASP A 198 -0.78 5.41 0.20
C ASP A 198 -1.74 6.59 -0.03
N GLY A 199 -2.78 6.67 0.82
CA GLY A 199 -3.93 7.55 0.64
C GLY A 199 -3.76 8.96 1.18
N PHE A 200 -2.81 9.27 2.06
CA PHE A 200 -2.75 10.54 2.80
C PHE A 200 -2.65 11.77 1.90
N GLN A 201 -2.01 11.68 0.74
CA GLN A 201 -1.95 12.75 -0.27
C GLN A 201 -3.12 12.74 -1.26
N HIS A 202 -3.99 11.71 -1.22
CA HIS A 202 -5.11 11.60 -2.16
C HIS A 202 -6.37 12.27 -1.60
N TRP A 203 -6.57 13.53 -1.92
CA TRP A 203 -7.60 14.38 -1.33
C TRP A 203 -8.99 14.30 -2.00
N GLY A 204 -9.05 13.69 -3.16
CA GLY A 204 -10.27 13.59 -3.97
C GLY A 204 -11.28 12.55 -3.48
N LEU A 205 -10.95 11.77 -2.44
CA LEU A 205 -11.81 10.73 -1.87
C LEU A 205 -12.10 11.05 -0.40
N ALA A 206 -13.38 11.01 -0.01
CA ALA A 206 -13.80 11.13 1.39
C ALA A 206 -13.31 9.92 2.20
N ARG A 207 -12.92 10.14 3.44
CA ARG A 207 -12.40 9.13 4.33
C ARG A 207 -13.14 9.18 5.65
N ALA A 208 -13.39 8.02 6.23
CA ALA A 208 -13.87 7.89 7.60
C ALA A 208 -12.70 8.05 8.58
N VAL A 209 -11.53 7.50 8.24
CA VAL A 209 -10.33 7.55 9.09
C VAL A 209 -9.09 7.81 8.25
N ASP A 210 -8.27 8.79 8.65
CA ASP A 210 -6.93 9.04 8.09
C ASP A 210 -5.86 8.52 9.06
N VAL A 211 -5.21 7.41 8.71
CA VAL A 211 -4.10 6.78 9.45
C VAL A 211 -2.78 7.19 8.80
N VAL A 212 -1.89 7.79 9.57
CA VAL A 212 -0.61 8.31 9.06
C VAL A 212 0.56 7.71 9.81
N LEU A 213 1.42 7.01 9.08
CA LEU A 213 2.66 6.49 9.63
C LEU A 213 3.69 7.63 9.71
N VAL A 214 4.31 7.75 10.87
CA VAL A 214 5.38 8.72 11.14
C VAL A 214 6.58 7.97 11.70
N THR A 215 7.76 8.32 11.22
CA THR A 215 9.04 7.80 11.70
C THR A 215 9.89 8.93 12.27
N GLU A 216 10.87 8.61 13.11
CA GLU A 216 11.83 9.60 13.62
C GLU A 216 12.49 10.40 12.49
N GLU A 217 12.82 9.73 11.38
CA GLU A 217 13.43 10.36 10.21
C GLU A 217 12.56 11.44 9.57
N ASP A 218 11.22 11.36 9.66
CA ASP A 218 10.31 12.36 9.09
C ASP A 218 10.51 13.76 9.70
N PHE A 219 11.05 13.84 10.90
CA PHE A 219 11.35 15.10 11.57
C PHE A 219 12.63 15.78 11.08
N GLU A 220 13.56 15.00 10.55
CA GLU A 220 14.86 15.47 10.04
C GLU A 220 14.88 15.59 8.52
N GLU A 221 13.95 14.88 7.84
CA GLU A 221 13.87 14.82 6.39
C GLU A 221 13.42 16.17 5.80
N ALA A 222 14.04 16.61 4.73
CA ALA A 222 13.62 17.78 3.98
C ALA A 222 12.37 17.48 3.11
N LEU A 223 11.65 18.53 2.72
CA LEU A 223 10.60 18.43 1.71
C LEU A 223 11.20 18.10 0.33
N LEU A 224 10.39 17.48 -0.53
CA LEU A 224 10.72 17.32 -1.94
C LEU A 224 11.04 18.69 -2.57
N PRO A 225 11.99 18.74 -3.52
CA PRO A 225 12.82 17.64 -4.02
C PRO A 225 14.15 17.47 -3.28
N ALA A 226 14.46 18.26 -2.24
CA ALA A 226 15.70 18.16 -1.47
C ALA A 226 15.76 16.89 -0.61
N GLY A 227 14.63 16.49 -0.05
CA GLY A 227 14.45 15.24 0.71
C GLY A 227 13.34 14.35 0.13
N ASN A 228 12.76 13.53 0.97
CA ASN A 228 11.69 12.60 0.58
C ASN A 228 10.32 12.96 1.18
N ARG A 229 10.24 13.98 2.01
CA ARG A 229 8.99 14.37 2.64
C ARG A 229 8.05 15.01 1.62
N ARG A 230 6.86 14.43 1.46
CA ARG A 230 5.80 14.87 0.53
C ARG A 230 4.85 15.90 1.16
N GLU A 231 4.81 15.95 2.49
CA GLU A 231 3.93 16.83 3.26
C GLU A 231 4.71 17.55 4.34
N ARG A 232 4.23 18.71 4.77
CA ARG A 232 4.78 19.40 5.95
C ARG A 232 4.37 18.65 7.21
N LEU A 233 5.15 18.74 8.28
CA LEU A 233 4.80 18.13 9.58
C LEU A 233 3.44 18.60 10.10
N ALA A 234 3.09 19.87 9.84
CA ALA A 234 1.77 20.43 10.19
C ALA A 234 0.59 19.68 9.54
N ALA A 235 0.82 18.85 8.51
CA ALA A 235 -0.21 18.01 7.93
C ALA A 235 -0.72 16.94 8.90
N LEU A 236 0.03 16.60 9.96
CA LEU A 236 -0.43 15.72 11.03
C LEU A 236 -1.67 16.24 11.75
N GLY A 237 -1.92 17.55 11.72
CA GLY A 237 -3.12 18.16 12.27
C GLY A 237 -4.43 17.71 11.60
N ARG A 238 -4.38 16.98 10.48
CA ARG A 238 -5.57 16.41 9.82
C ARG A 238 -5.69 14.90 10.00
N ALA A 239 -4.67 14.23 10.53
CA ALA A 239 -4.72 12.80 10.81
C ALA A 239 -5.71 12.49 11.94
N ASP A 240 -6.44 11.40 11.80
CA ASP A 240 -7.27 10.83 12.86
C ASP A 240 -6.42 9.97 13.78
N VAL A 241 -5.47 9.28 13.19
CA VAL A 241 -4.56 8.37 13.87
C VAL A 241 -3.14 8.57 13.33
N VAL A 242 -2.18 8.62 14.23
CA VAL A 242 -0.77 8.53 13.89
C VAL A 242 -0.22 7.19 14.37
N VAL A 243 0.41 6.45 13.47
CA VAL A 243 1.06 5.17 13.79
C VAL A 243 2.55 5.39 13.94
N LEU A 244 3.09 4.99 15.08
CA LEU A 244 4.51 5.03 15.42
C LEU A 244 5.07 3.61 15.51
N ARG A 245 6.33 3.47 15.17
CA ARG A 245 7.07 2.25 15.50
C ARG A 245 7.33 2.21 16.99
N GLU A 246 7.13 1.07 17.62
CA GLU A 246 7.32 0.90 19.07
C GLU A 246 8.72 1.35 19.51
N GLU A 247 9.73 0.97 18.75
CA GLU A 247 11.14 1.30 19.03
C GLU A 247 11.48 2.81 18.91
N GLU A 248 10.63 3.60 18.24
CA GLU A 248 10.80 5.04 18.07
C GLU A 248 9.87 5.86 18.98
N ARG A 249 8.85 5.23 19.58
CA ARG A 249 7.73 5.88 20.26
C ARG A 249 8.17 6.91 21.30
N GLU A 250 9.04 6.52 22.23
CA GLU A 250 9.50 7.39 23.31
C GLU A 250 10.15 8.68 22.80
N ARG A 251 10.84 8.61 21.67
CA ARG A 251 11.59 9.76 21.10
C ARG A 251 10.70 10.72 20.31
N VAL A 252 9.61 10.23 19.72
CA VAL A 252 8.82 11.03 18.75
C VAL A 252 7.41 11.36 19.21
N GLU A 253 6.81 10.59 20.15
CA GLU A 253 5.40 10.73 20.52
C GLU A 253 5.04 12.14 21.01
N ALA A 254 5.85 12.75 21.86
CA ALA A 254 5.59 14.10 22.37
C ALA A 254 5.58 15.15 21.24
N ARG A 255 6.49 15.02 20.26
CA ARG A 255 6.55 15.90 19.08
C ARG A 255 5.34 15.70 18.17
N VAL A 256 4.94 14.44 17.97
CA VAL A 256 3.77 14.07 17.17
C VAL A 256 2.51 14.63 17.81
N ARG A 257 2.29 14.42 19.12
CA ARG A 257 1.11 14.93 19.83
C ARG A 257 0.99 16.46 19.77
N GLY A 258 2.12 17.18 19.78
CA GLY A 258 2.14 18.64 19.61
C GLY A 258 1.71 19.13 18.22
N LEU A 259 1.63 18.24 17.22
CA LEU A 259 1.23 18.56 15.83
C LEU A 259 -0.15 18.00 15.47
N MET A 260 -0.68 17.08 16.26
CA MET A 260 -1.97 16.44 16.01
C MET A 260 -3.13 17.34 16.46
N ARG A 261 -4.30 17.09 15.88
CA ARG A 261 -5.55 17.70 16.38
C ARG A 261 -6.01 17.06 17.70
N ALA A 262 -6.80 17.78 18.46
CA ALA A 262 -7.48 17.22 19.65
C ALA A 262 -8.35 16.02 19.24
N GLY A 263 -8.32 14.95 20.03
CA GLY A 263 -9.08 13.72 19.79
C GLY A 263 -8.45 12.76 18.75
N ALA A 264 -7.29 13.10 18.17
CA ALA A 264 -6.54 12.16 17.35
C ALA A 264 -5.77 11.15 18.23
N ALA A 265 -5.70 9.90 17.75
CA ALA A 265 -5.07 8.80 18.46
C ALA A 265 -3.62 8.55 18.03
N VAL A 266 -2.85 7.92 18.91
CA VAL A 266 -1.51 7.42 18.59
C VAL A 266 -1.51 5.91 18.80
N TRP A 267 -1.31 5.16 17.75
CA TRP A 267 -1.11 3.72 17.80
C TRP A 267 0.37 3.38 17.68
N SER A 268 0.75 2.25 18.23
CA SER A 268 2.10 1.71 18.11
C SER A 268 2.10 0.39 17.39
N VAL A 269 3.10 0.19 16.51
CA VAL A 269 3.31 -1.05 15.80
C VAL A 269 4.69 -1.60 16.11
N ARG A 270 4.74 -2.89 16.42
CA ARG A 270 5.96 -3.69 16.47
C ARG A 270 6.19 -4.31 15.10
N ARG A 271 7.42 -4.23 14.61
CA ARG A 271 7.81 -4.83 13.35
C ARG A 271 8.56 -6.11 13.63
N GLU A 272 8.14 -7.18 12.98
CA GLU A 272 8.76 -8.50 13.12
C GLU A 272 9.14 -9.04 11.73
N LEU A 273 10.34 -9.63 11.65
CA LEU A 273 10.75 -10.37 10.48
C LEU A 273 10.13 -11.76 10.53
N ARG A 274 9.40 -12.12 9.49
CA ARG A 274 8.83 -13.46 9.31
C ARG A 274 9.48 -14.12 8.12
N PHE A 275 9.88 -15.36 8.29
CA PHE A 275 10.31 -16.20 7.18
C PHE A 275 9.13 -17.02 6.66
N VAL A 276 8.78 -16.83 5.40
CA VAL A 276 7.60 -17.48 4.77
C VAL A 276 7.95 -18.92 4.37
N GLU A 277 9.19 -19.15 3.95
CA GLU A 277 9.72 -20.48 3.63
C GLU A 277 11.00 -20.69 4.42
N GLY A 278 11.22 -21.92 4.89
CA GLY A 278 12.23 -22.26 5.87
C GLY A 278 13.63 -21.78 5.54
N CYS A 279 14.13 -20.86 6.32
CA CYS A 279 15.56 -20.61 6.40
C CYS A 279 16.22 -21.75 7.15
N ALA A 280 16.55 -22.83 6.46
CA ALA A 280 17.46 -23.84 7.00
C ALA A 280 18.80 -23.16 7.27
N GLY A 281 19.40 -23.45 8.42
CA GLY A 281 20.70 -22.90 8.83
C GLY A 281 21.72 -22.95 7.71
N GLY A 282 22.58 -21.93 7.67
CA GLY A 282 23.58 -21.81 6.63
C GLY A 282 24.06 -20.38 6.49
N ARG A 283 24.72 -20.07 5.38
CA ARG A 283 25.21 -18.74 5.04
C ARG A 283 24.60 -18.32 3.70
N PRO A 284 23.34 -17.87 3.65
CA PRO A 284 22.72 -17.44 2.40
C PRO A 284 23.32 -16.12 1.87
N LEU A 285 23.21 -15.91 0.56
CA LEU A 285 23.36 -14.59 -0.07
C LEU A 285 22.02 -13.86 0.07
N ALA A 286 22.04 -12.67 0.67
CA ALA A 286 20.84 -11.85 0.81
C ALA A 286 20.78 -10.80 -0.31
N PHE A 287 19.61 -10.68 -0.96
CA PHE A 287 19.40 -9.65 -1.97
C PHE A 287 18.03 -8.96 -1.83
N CYS A 288 17.98 -7.69 -2.21
CA CYS A 288 16.72 -6.94 -2.25
C CYS A 288 16.76 -5.73 -3.20
N ALA A 289 15.57 -5.26 -3.58
CA ALA A 289 15.34 -4.06 -4.37
C ALA A 289 14.30 -3.17 -3.67
N ILE A 290 14.64 -2.71 -2.49
CA ILE A 290 13.80 -1.88 -1.63
C ILE A 290 14.47 -0.54 -1.32
N ALA A 291 13.66 0.46 -0.98
CA ALA A 291 14.14 1.82 -0.72
C ALA A 291 15.15 1.95 0.44
N ARG A 292 15.12 1.02 1.41
CA ARG A 292 15.96 1.03 2.62
C ARG A 292 16.57 -0.35 2.90
N PRO A 293 17.56 -0.79 2.13
CA PRO A 293 18.15 -2.11 2.27
C PRO A 293 18.87 -2.29 3.63
N GLU A 294 19.44 -1.22 4.20
CA GLU A 294 20.16 -1.27 5.47
C GLU A 294 19.25 -1.77 6.62
N GLY A 295 17.98 -1.34 6.62
CA GLY A 295 17.01 -1.81 7.61
C GLY A 295 16.73 -3.30 7.49
N PHE A 296 16.70 -3.83 6.27
CA PHE A 296 16.52 -5.26 6.04
C PHE A 296 17.73 -6.07 6.51
N TRP A 297 18.94 -5.59 6.20
CA TRP A 297 20.17 -6.24 6.67
C TRP A 297 20.27 -6.27 8.20
N ALA A 298 19.91 -5.16 8.86
CA ALA A 298 19.90 -5.09 10.32
C ALA A 298 18.92 -6.12 10.92
N MET A 299 17.70 -6.21 10.39
CA MET A 299 16.71 -7.17 10.85
C MET A 299 17.14 -8.63 10.63
N LEU A 300 17.79 -8.96 9.50
CA LEU A 300 18.34 -10.30 9.27
C LEU A 300 19.44 -10.62 10.28
N LYS A 301 20.31 -9.67 10.59
CA LYS A 301 21.36 -9.82 11.58
C LYS A 301 20.78 -10.05 12.98
N ASP A 302 19.78 -9.26 13.38
CA ASP A 302 19.10 -9.36 14.67
C ASP A 302 18.36 -10.69 14.80
N ALA A 303 17.85 -11.24 13.68
CA ALA A 303 17.28 -12.58 13.60
C ALA A 303 18.32 -13.70 13.60
N GLY A 304 19.62 -13.39 13.75
CA GLY A 304 20.71 -14.37 13.83
C GLY A 304 21.16 -14.95 12.48
N CYS A 305 20.74 -14.36 11.34
CA CYS A 305 21.14 -14.83 10.03
C CYS A 305 22.62 -14.51 9.77
N ARG A 306 23.42 -15.54 9.44
CA ARG A 306 24.81 -15.41 9.04
C ARG A 306 24.90 -15.30 7.52
N LEU A 307 24.92 -14.08 6.98
CA LEU A 307 24.97 -13.86 5.55
C LEU A 307 26.36 -14.15 4.96
N ALA A 308 26.41 -14.76 3.77
CA ALA A 308 27.63 -14.93 3.00
C ALA A 308 27.98 -13.63 2.26
N GLU A 309 26.98 -12.98 1.67
CA GLU A 309 27.10 -11.73 0.91
C GLU A 309 25.76 -11.01 0.91
N ILE A 310 25.76 -9.69 0.63
CA ILE A 310 24.56 -8.85 0.48
C ILE A 310 24.58 -8.11 -0.86
N VAL A 311 23.45 -8.12 -1.56
CA VAL A 311 23.28 -7.44 -2.86
C VAL A 311 22.06 -6.54 -2.80
N ALA A 312 22.26 -5.23 -2.96
CA ALA A 312 21.19 -4.25 -3.07
C ALA A 312 21.01 -3.78 -4.50
N PHE A 313 19.82 -3.89 -5.03
CA PHE A 313 19.41 -3.28 -6.29
C PHE A 313 18.69 -1.93 -6.04
N GLY A 314 18.47 -1.15 -7.08
CA GLY A 314 17.64 0.06 -6.98
C GLY A 314 16.21 -0.28 -6.54
N ASP A 315 15.55 0.66 -5.85
CA ASP A 315 14.15 0.46 -5.41
C ASP A 315 13.25 0.16 -6.63
N HIS A 316 12.36 -0.82 -6.47
CA HIS A 316 11.49 -1.35 -7.54
C HIS A 316 12.21 -1.96 -8.76
N HIS A 317 13.48 -2.37 -8.62
CA HIS A 317 14.21 -3.04 -9.71
C HIS A 317 13.41 -4.23 -10.24
N ALA A 318 13.26 -4.28 -11.57
CA ALA A 318 12.69 -5.42 -12.28
C ALA A 318 13.80 -6.41 -12.58
N TYR A 319 13.81 -7.56 -11.89
CA TYR A 319 14.84 -8.59 -12.11
C TYR A 319 14.79 -9.13 -13.52
N ALA A 320 15.97 -9.26 -14.12
CA ALA A 320 16.18 -9.97 -15.38
C ALA A 320 16.98 -11.25 -15.13
N MET A 321 16.92 -12.21 -16.05
CA MET A 321 17.66 -13.47 -15.93
C MET A 321 19.18 -13.24 -15.79
N VAL A 322 19.71 -12.16 -16.37
CA VAL A 322 21.13 -11.79 -16.25
C VAL A 322 21.50 -11.45 -14.80
N ASP A 323 20.60 -10.82 -14.04
CA ASP A 323 20.82 -10.53 -12.62
C ASP A 323 20.88 -11.82 -11.81
N ILE A 324 19.98 -12.76 -12.09
CA ILE A 324 19.93 -14.07 -11.45
C ILE A 324 21.21 -14.86 -11.71
N VAL A 325 21.67 -14.90 -12.97
CA VAL A 325 22.91 -15.58 -13.35
C VAL A 325 24.12 -14.99 -12.58
N ARG A 326 24.19 -13.66 -12.47
CA ARG A 326 25.25 -12.98 -11.69
C ARG A 326 25.18 -13.33 -10.20
N MET A 327 23.99 -13.33 -9.61
CA MET A 327 23.80 -13.67 -8.20
C MET A 327 24.18 -15.15 -7.93
N VAL A 328 23.84 -16.07 -8.84
CA VAL A 328 24.22 -17.49 -8.75
C VAL A 328 25.75 -17.64 -8.81
N ALA A 329 26.43 -16.93 -9.73
CA ALA A 329 27.89 -16.95 -9.80
C ALA A 329 28.54 -16.43 -8.49
N MET A 330 28.09 -15.27 -8.02
CA MET A 330 28.55 -14.66 -6.77
C MET A 330 28.30 -15.59 -5.56
N ALA A 331 27.15 -16.24 -5.48
CA ALA A 331 26.82 -17.16 -4.42
C ALA A 331 27.76 -18.36 -4.39
N LYS A 332 28.14 -18.91 -5.55
CA LYS A 332 29.13 -19.99 -5.67
C LYS A 332 30.51 -19.54 -5.24
N GLU A 333 30.93 -18.34 -5.63
CA GLU A 333 32.23 -17.76 -5.28
C GLU A 333 32.38 -17.51 -3.77
N CYS A 334 31.33 -16.97 -3.10
CA CYS A 334 31.37 -16.71 -1.66
C CYS A 334 30.95 -17.91 -0.80
N GLY A 335 30.67 -19.06 -1.41
CA GLY A 335 30.26 -20.27 -0.70
C GLY A 335 28.91 -20.13 0.00
N ALA A 336 27.99 -19.41 -0.60
CA ALA A 336 26.63 -19.29 -0.09
C ALA A 336 25.89 -20.61 -0.17
N THR A 337 25.04 -20.87 0.83
CA THR A 337 24.26 -22.12 0.94
C THR A 337 22.84 -21.98 0.38
N GLY A 338 22.48 -20.84 -0.19
CA GLY A 338 21.18 -20.49 -0.73
C GLY A 338 20.98 -19.00 -0.78
N PHE A 339 19.75 -18.55 -0.87
CA PHE A 339 19.41 -17.13 -0.98
C PHE A 339 18.38 -16.71 0.05
N ILE A 340 18.37 -15.40 0.35
CA ILE A 340 17.31 -14.77 1.14
C ILE A 340 16.92 -13.45 0.47
N THR A 341 15.61 -13.23 0.31
CA THR A 341 15.08 -12.03 -0.31
C THR A 341 13.83 -11.54 0.39
N THR A 342 13.29 -10.37 0.01
CA THR A 342 12.05 -9.84 0.59
C THR A 342 10.81 -10.39 -0.14
N GLU A 343 9.65 -10.38 0.55
CA GLU A 343 8.36 -10.70 -0.10
C GLU A 343 8.08 -9.77 -1.29
N LYS A 344 8.45 -8.48 -1.17
CA LYS A 344 8.31 -7.49 -2.25
C LYS A 344 9.14 -7.84 -3.48
N ASP A 345 10.28 -8.48 -3.29
CA ASP A 345 11.13 -8.93 -4.39
C ASP A 345 10.73 -10.29 -4.92
N ALA A 346 10.31 -11.20 -4.03
CA ALA A 346 9.89 -12.55 -4.42
C ALA A 346 8.72 -12.54 -5.43
N VAL A 347 7.77 -11.60 -5.30
CA VAL A 347 6.64 -11.48 -6.24
C VAL A 347 7.05 -11.04 -7.66
N LYS A 348 8.28 -10.55 -7.83
CA LYS A 348 8.86 -10.14 -9.13
C LYS A 348 9.65 -11.24 -9.80
N LEU A 349 9.94 -12.34 -9.08
CA LEU A 349 10.72 -13.46 -9.61
C LEU A 349 9.79 -14.44 -10.34
N THR A 350 10.14 -14.78 -11.56
CA THR A 350 9.46 -15.84 -12.31
C THR A 350 9.88 -17.23 -11.81
N ASP A 351 9.08 -18.25 -12.11
CA ASP A 351 9.40 -19.63 -11.76
C ASP A 351 10.79 -20.07 -12.27
N ALA A 352 11.13 -19.70 -13.51
CA ALA A 352 12.44 -19.98 -14.09
C ALA A 352 13.59 -19.29 -13.33
N MET A 353 13.36 -18.06 -12.82
CA MET A 353 14.34 -17.36 -11.97
C MET A 353 14.48 -18.06 -10.62
N MET A 354 13.38 -18.47 -10.01
CA MET A 354 13.37 -19.19 -8.74
C MET A 354 14.07 -20.55 -8.87
N GLU A 355 13.82 -21.30 -9.94
CA GLU A 355 14.51 -22.56 -10.23
C GLU A 355 16.02 -22.36 -10.36
N ARG A 356 16.44 -21.31 -11.06
CA ARG A 356 17.85 -20.99 -11.25
C ARG A 356 18.56 -20.64 -9.93
N LEU A 357 17.90 -19.90 -9.03
CA LEU A 357 18.42 -19.63 -7.70
C LEU A 357 18.52 -20.91 -6.87
N ARG A 358 17.54 -21.80 -6.95
CA ARG A 358 17.51 -23.09 -6.22
C ARG A 358 18.63 -24.05 -6.61
N GLU A 359 19.32 -23.83 -7.74
CA GLU A 359 20.54 -24.62 -8.08
C GLU A 359 21.68 -24.44 -7.06
N VAL A 360 21.72 -23.33 -6.32
CA VAL A 360 22.70 -23.10 -5.25
C VAL A 360 22.20 -23.67 -3.92
N GLY A 361 20.91 -23.52 -3.66
CA GLY A 361 20.28 -23.95 -2.42
C GLY A 361 18.89 -23.31 -2.23
N PRO A 362 18.29 -23.45 -1.05
CA PRO A 362 16.94 -22.91 -0.80
C PRO A 362 16.90 -21.40 -0.97
N VAL A 363 15.77 -20.91 -1.47
CA VAL A 363 15.44 -19.47 -1.53
C VAL A 363 14.47 -19.16 -0.41
N CYS A 364 14.95 -18.43 0.58
CA CYS A 364 14.17 -18.01 1.72
C CYS A 364 13.52 -16.65 1.42
N VAL A 365 12.23 -16.53 1.68
CA VAL A 365 11.49 -15.28 1.55
C VAL A 365 11.22 -14.70 2.93
N ALA A 366 11.75 -13.52 3.16
CA ALA A 366 11.59 -12.79 4.41
C ALA A 366 10.53 -11.69 4.25
N GLY A 367 9.47 -11.77 5.03
CA GLY A 367 8.40 -10.79 5.09
C GLY A 367 8.49 -9.90 6.32
N LEU A 368 8.07 -8.66 6.18
CA LEU A 368 7.91 -7.74 7.29
C LEU A 368 6.46 -7.75 7.75
N THR A 369 6.22 -8.14 9.00
CA THR A 369 4.92 -8.08 9.65
C THR A 369 4.88 -6.86 10.57
N ALA A 370 3.76 -6.17 10.59
CA ALA A 370 3.44 -5.18 11.60
C ALA A 370 2.35 -5.76 12.52
N ARG A 371 2.52 -5.62 13.84
CA ARG A 371 1.49 -5.95 14.83
C ARG A 371 1.22 -4.74 15.70
N PHE A 372 -0.05 -4.45 15.92
CA PHE A 372 -0.42 -3.40 16.86
C PHE A 372 -0.08 -3.84 18.28
N VAL A 373 0.55 -2.94 19.05
CA VAL A 373 0.97 -3.25 20.43
C VAL A 373 -0.27 -3.34 21.33
N ASP A 374 -1.20 -2.39 21.16
CA ASP A 374 -2.45 -2.31 21.94
C ASP A 374 -3.64 -2.57 20.99
N GLU A 375 -3.76 -3.81 20.49
CA GLU A 375 -4.74 -4.20 19.46
C GLU A 375 -6.19 -3.93 19.93
N ALA A 376 -6.50 -4.17 21.20
CA ALA A 376 -7.83 -3.92 21.76
C ALA A 376 -8.23 -2.43 21.69
N ASP A 377 -7.28 -1.52 21.92
CA ASP A 377 -7.52 -0.08 21.80
C ASP A 377 -7.72 0.33 20.35
N VAL A 378 -6.92 -0.24 19.42
CA VAL A 378 -7.07 -0.01 17.98
C VAL A 378 -8.45 -0.45 17.50
N VAL A 379 -8.92 -1.62 17.92
CA VAL A 379 -10.25 -2.15 17.58
C VAL A 379 -11.34 -1.20 18.09
N ARG A 380 -11.31 -0.83 19.36
CA ARG A 380 -12.31 0.06 19.96
C ARG A 380 -12.38 1.39 19.19
N GLU A 381 -11.25 2.01 18.93
CA GLU A 381 -11.18 3.30 18.23
C GLU A 381 -11.63 3.20 16.75
N LEU A 382 -11.33 2.10 16.06
CA LEU A 382 -11.83 1.87 14.71
C LEU A 382 -13.34 1.72 14.69
N GLU A 383 -13.91 0.92 15.60
CA GLU A 383 -15.36 0.74 15.69
C GLU A 383 -16.09 2.05 16.01
N GLU A 384 -15.54 2.88 16.91
CA GLU A 384 -16.10 4.18 17.23
C GLU A 384 -16.11 5.15 16.04
N ARG A 385 -15.09 5.10 15.17
CA ARG A 385 -14.94 5.99 14.02
C ARG A 385 -15.67 5.49 12.77
N LEU A 386 -15.99 4.20 12.70
CA LEU A 386 -16.67 3.59 11.56
C LEU A 386 -18.20 3.47 11.77
N ARG A 387 -18.69 3.79 12.97
CA ARG A 387 -20.13 3.97 13.28
C ARG A 387 -20.62 5.29 12.70
#